data_7cce3683c399999b66acb9be460f1ede
#
_entry.id   7cce3683c399999b66acb9be460f1ede
#
_cell.length_a   1.000
_cell.length_b   1.000
_cell.length_c   1.000
_cell.angle_alpha   90.00
_cell.angle_beta   90.00
_cell.angle_gamma   90.00
#
_symmetry.space_group_name_H-M   'P 1'
#
loop_
_entity.id
_entity.type
_entity.pdbx_description
1 polymer ?
#
loop_
_entity_poly.entity_id
_entity_poly.type
_entity_poly.pdbx_seq_one_letter_code
_entity_poly.pdbx_strand_id
1 'polypeptide(L)'
;ASVYGNGMPQRFHLGDVPRLGGAALLIGIGCAWGLGMLQSLKWGDPGSLRLGIWVGGWLVVLLPAALGGIAEDMTQRLSVRYRLILTGASGVLAVMLLDLTLPRSGWPWLDAVLAAAPWIGVAIVVLAVAGLPHAFNIIDGYNGLAGMVALIVCLALAHVALQVGDRALAAL
;
A
#
# COMPACT_ATOMS: atom_id res chain seq x y z
N ALA A 1 -5.39 -25.89 -15.55
CA ALA A 1 -5.60 -26.93 -14.52
C ALA A 1 -5.23 -26.32 -13.18
N SER A 2 -6.19 -26.20 -12.24
CA SER A 2 -5.95 -25.60 -10.92
C SER A 2 -4.98 -26.47 -10.13
N VAL A 3 -3.90 -25.87 -9.67
CA VAL A 3 -2.86 -26.51 -8.84
C VAL A 3 -3.38 -26.88 -7.43
N TYR A 4 -4.57 -26.40 -7.06
CA TYR A 4 -5.18 -26.64 -5.75
C TYR A 4 -6.26 -27.72 -5.84
N GLY A 5 -6.07 -28.83 -5.09
CA GLY A 5 -7.05 -29.91 -4.98
C GLY A 5 -8.38 -29.43 -4.38
N ASN A 6 -9.47 -30.12 -4.73
CA ASN A 6 -10.86 -29.80 -4.35
C ASN A 6 -11.18 -29.89 -2.84
N GLY A 7 -10.20 -29.99 -1.97
CA GLY A 7 -10.36 -30.19 -0.53
C GLY A 7 -9.83 -29.09 0.39
N MET A 8 -9.47 -27.91 -0.13
CA MET A 8 -9.00 -26.83 0.73
C MET A 8 -10.18 -26.03 1.32
N PRO A 9 -10.27 -25.88 2.66
CA PRO A 9 -11.39 -25.20 3.32
C PRO A 9 -11.56 -23.72 2.98
N GLN A 10 -10.61 -23.13 2.26
CA GLN A 10 -10.60 -21.72 1.84
C GLN A 10 -11.17 -21.48 0.43
N ARG A 11 -11.67 -22.51 -0.24
CA ARG A 11 -12.17 -22.41 -1.61
C ARG A 11 -13.70 -22.33 -1.65
N PHE A 12 -14.24 -21.13 -1.50
CA PHE A 12 -15.69 -20.88 -1.60
C PHE A 12 -16.16 -20.54 -3.01
N HIS A 13 -15.26 -20.50 -4.02
CA HIS A 13 -15.62 -20.15 -5.39
C HIS A 13 -15.80 -21.41 -6.25
N LEU A 14 -16.95 -21.51 -6.91
CA LEU A 14 -17.22 -22.45 -7.98
C LEU A 14 -16.86 -21.77 -9.32
N GLY A 15 -15.77 -22.19 -9.98
CA GLY A 15 -15.34 -21.68 -11.28
C GLY A 15 -13.93 -21.07 -11.31
N ASP A 16 -13.48 -20.69 -12.50
CA ASP A 16 -12.20 -20.03 -12.72
C ASP A 16 -12.36 -18.51 -12.48
N VAL A 17 -11.86 -18.02 -11.35
CA VAL A 17 -11.86 -16.57 -11.03
C VAL A 17 -10.55 -15.96 -11.54
N PRO A 18 -10.60 -14.94 -12.42
CA PRO A 18 -9.41 -14.24 -12.88
C PRO A 18 -8.68 -13.56 -11.71
N ARG A 19 -7.36 -13.77 -11.59
CA ARG A 19 -6.55 -13.21 -10.50
C ARG A 19 -5.89 -11.87 -10.84
N LEU A 20 -6.30 -11.24 -11.93
CA LEU A 20 -5.72 -9.98 -12.40
C LEU A 20 -6.33 -8.72 -11.75
N GLY A 21 -7.09 -8.84 -10.67
CA GLY A 21 -7.72 -7.72 -9.98
C GLY A 21 -6.70 -6.69 -9.48
N GLY A 22 -5.55 -7.14 -8.97
CA GLY A 22 -4.47 -6.27 -8.52
C GLY A 22 -3.89 -5.40 -9.65
N ALA A 23 -3.74 -5.94 -10.85
CA ALA A 23 -3.27 -5.17 -12.00
C ALA A 23 -4.27 -4.06 -12.40
N ALA A 24 -5.57 -4.36 -12.38
CA ALA A 24 -6.61 -3.39 -12.66
C ALA A 24 -6.62 -2.24 -11.64
N LEU A 25 -6.45 -2.55 -10.34
CA LEU A 25 -6.32 -1.56 -9.27
C LEU A 25 -5.11 -0.67 -9.47
N LEU A 26 -3.94 -1.23 -9.80
CA LEU A 26 -2.72 -0.46 -10.06
C LEU A 26 -2.86 0.49 -11.24
N ILE A 27 -3.49 0.05 -12.33
CA ILE A 27 -3.79 0.90 -13.47
C ILE A 27 -4.74 2.02 -13.05
N GLY A 28 -5.79 1.71 -12.30
CA GLY A 28 -6.75 2.69 -11.79
C GLY A 28 -6.09 3.76 -10.92
N ILE A 29 -5.27 3.36 -9.95
CA ILE A 29 -4.51 4.27 -9.08
C ILE A 29 -3.53 5.12 -9.91
N GLY A 30 -2.77 4.49 -10.81
CA GLY A 30 -1.82 5.18 -11.67
C GLY A 30 -2.50 6.23 -12.56
N CYS A 31 -3.65 5.90 -13.14
CA CYS A 31 -4.45 6.85 -13.92
C CYS A 31 -5.01 7.99 -13.06
N ALA A 32 -5.58 7.68 -11.89
CA ALA A 32 -6.14 8.68 -10.98
C ALA A 32 -5.07 9.67 -10.50
N TRP A 33 -3.94 9.16 -10.05
CA TRP A 33 -2.82 9.99 -9.61
C TRP A 33 -2.16 10.76 -10.76
N GLY A 34 -2.00 10.13 -11.93
CA GLY A 34 -1.49 10.77 -13.13
C GLY A 34 -2.37 11.93 -13.60
N LEU A 35 -3.69 11.76 -13.61
CA LEU A 35 -4.64 12.83 -13.92
C LEU A 35 -4.58 13.95 -12.86
N GLY A 36 -4.50 13.63 -11.58
CA GLY A 36 -4.35 14.59 -10.50
C GLY A 36 -3.07 15.43 -10.65
N MET A 37 -1.95 14.80 -11.02
CA MET A 37 -0.70 15.51 -11.33
C MET A 37 -0.85 16.45 -12.54
N LEU A 38 -1.46 15.99 -13.63
CA LEU A 38 -1.69 16.80 -14.81
C LEU A 38 -2.60 17.99 -14.54
N GLN A 39 -3.63 17.83 -13.73
CA GLN A 39 -4.51 18.93 -13.32
C GLN A 39 -3.74 19.96 -12.48
N SER A 40 -2.87 19.52 -11.57
CA SER A 40 -2.06 20.43 -10.75
C SER A 40 -1.09 21.28 -11.58
N LEU A 41 -0.65 20.78 -12.73
CA LEU A 41 0.22 21.50 -13.66
C LEU A 41 -0.52 22.53 -14.52
N LYS A 42 -1.81 22.27 -14.83
CA LYS A 42 -2.58 23.10 -15.77
C LYS A 42 -3.40 24.19 -15.11
N TRP A 43 -3.93 23.94 -13.90
CA TRP A 43 -4.88 24.81 -13.25
C TRP A 43 -4.37 25.22 -11.87
N GLY A 44 -3.70 26.38 -11.85
CA GLY A 44 -3.09 26.97 -10.65
C GLY A 44 -4.08 27.52 -9.63
N ASP A 45 -5.28 26.99 -9.50
CA ASP A 45 -6.28 27.43 -8.54
C ASP A 45 -5.82 27.13 -7.11
N PRO A 46 -5.79 28.13 -6.19
CA PRO A 46 -5.29 27.96 -4.82
C PRO A 46 -6.06 26.93 -3.98
N GLY A 47 -7.27 26.54 -4.42
CA GLY A 47 -8.13 25.57 -3.73
C GLY A 47 -8.07 24.15 -4.30
N SER A 48 -7.36 23.92 -5.40
CA SER A 48 -7.26 22.59 -6.03
C SER A 48 -6.35 21.66 -5.22
N LEU A 49 -6.73 20.39 -5.15
CA LEU A 49 -5.88 19.30 -4.63
C LEU A 49 -4.63 19.22 -5.51
N ARG A 50 -3.52 19.73 -5.00
CA ARG A 50 -2.24 19.66 -5.70
C ARG A 50 -1.56 18.34 -5.38
N LEU A 51 -1.81 17.33 -6.18
CA LEU A 51 -0.98 16.15 -6.21
C LEU A 51 0.35 16.53 -6.87
N GLY A 52 1.31 16.97 -6.07
CA GLY A 52 2.62 17.40 -6.55
C GLY A 52 3.46 16.26 -7.13
N ILE A 53 4.65 16.59 -7.63
CA ILE A 53 5.59 15.62 -8.23
C ILE A 53 5.97 14.48 -7.27
N TRP A 54 5.87 14.69 -5.96
CA TRP A 54 6.17 13.70 -4.95
C TRP A 54 5.20 12.48 -4.98
N VAL A 55 4.00 12.64 -5.56
CA VAL A 55 3.09 11.51 -5.86
C VAL A 55 3.74 10.51 -6.81
N GLY A 56 4.60 10.99 -7.71
CA GLY A 56 5.45 10.09 -8.53
C GLY A 56 6.36 9.21 -7.67
N GLY A 57 6.84 9.72 -6.54
CA GLY A 57 7.59 8.93 -5.55
C GLY A 57 6.78 7.77 -4.99
N TRP A 58 5.49 7.98 -4.69
CA TRP A 58 4.59 6.91 -4.23
C TRP A 58 4.42 5.82 -5.28
N LEU A 59 4.29 6.18 -6.56
CA LEU A 59 4.22 5.19 -7.64
C LEU A 59 5.49 4.34 -7.72
N VAL A 60 6.67 4.96 -7.56
CA VAL A 60 7.95 4.24 -7.53
C VAL A 60 8.04 3.31 -6.31
N VAL A 61 7.62 3.77 -5.15
CA VAL A 61 7.58 2.98 -3.92
C VAL A 61 6.67 1.75 -4.05
N LEU A 62 5.56 1.87 -4.75
CA LEU A 62 4.62 0.76 -4.97
C LEU A 62 5.16 -0.30 -5.95
N LEU A 63 6.09 0.05 -6.86
CA LEU A 63 6.53 -0.85 -7.93
C LEU A 63 7.04 -2.22 -7.45
N PRO A 64 7.95 -2.35 -6.47
CA PRO A 64 8.44 -3.68 -6.09
C PRO A 64 7.32 -4.56 -5.53
N ALA A 65 6.46 -4.03 -4.67
CA ALA A 65 5.32 -4.78 -4.12
C ALA A 65 4.32 -5.16 -5.20
N ALA A 66 4.02 -4.25 -6.13
CA ALA A 66 3.14 -4.46 -7.27
C ALA A 66 3.67 -5.54 -8.21
N LEU A 67 4.95 -5.47 -8.58
CA LEU A 67 5.59 -6.49 -9.40
C LEU A 67 5.57 -7.86 -8.72
N GLY A 68 5.79 -7.90 -7.40
CA GLY A 68 5.68 -9.12 -6.61
C GLY A 68 4.27 -9.71 -6.65
N GLY A 69 3.24 -8.88 -6.48
CA GLY A 69 1.84 -9.30 -6.55
C GLY A 69 1.45 -9.82 -7.93
N ILE A 70 1.78 -9.08 -8.99
CA ILE A 70 1.49 -9.48 -10.38
C ILE A 70 2.24 -10.78 -10.73
N ALA A 71 3.52 -10.89 -10.35
CA ALA A 71 4.30 -12.11 -10.59
C ALA A 71 3.70 -13.32 -9.87
N GLU A 72 3.19 -13.15 -8.65
CA GLU A 72 2.47 -14.21 -7.92
C GLU A 72 1.18 -14.59 -8.62
N ASP A 73 0.36 -13.60 -9.00
CA ASP A 73 -0.92 -13.84 -9.69
C ASP A 73 -0.73 -14.58 -11.01
N MET A 74 0.33 -14.27 -11.75
CA MET A 74 0.62 -14.89 -13.04
C MET A 74 1.27 -16.28 -12.91
N THR A 75 2.19 -16.44 -11.97
CA THR A 75 3.01 -17.66 -11.89
C THR A 75 2.52 -18.66 -10.84
N GLN A 76 1.87 -18.16 -9.77
CA GLN A 76 1.47 -18.93 -8.58
C GLN A 76 2.63 -19.73 -7.94
N ARG A 77 3.87 -19.29 -8.20
CA ARG A 77 5.10 -19.96 -7.77
C ARG A 77 6.06 -19.09 -6.99
N LEU A 78 5.70 -17.80 -6.77
CA LEU A 78 6.56 -16.91 -6.03
C LEU A 78 6.61 -17.33 -4.56
N SER A 79 7.81 -17.63 -4.03
CA SER A 79 7.93 -18.02 -2.64
C SER A 79 7.62 -16.83 -1.71
N VAL A 80 7.14 -17.13 -0.50
CA VAL A 80 6.83 -16.12 0.53
C VAL A 80 8.04 -15.21 0.80
N ARG A 81 9.27 -15.75 0.73
CA ARG A 81 10.51 -14.99 0.94
C ARG A 81 10.68 -13.88 -0.10
N TYR A 82 10.47 -14.18 -1.39
CA TYR A 82 10.60 -13.18 -2.44
C TYR A 82 9.53 -12.09 -2.33
N ARG A 83 8.30 -12.46 -1.98
CA ARG A 83 7.24 -11.47 -1.70
C ARG A 83 7.63 -10.54 -0.55
N LEU A 84 8.15 -11.10 0.56
CA LEU A 84 8.60 -10.31 1.69
C LEU A 84 9.79 -9.39 1.34
N ILE A 85 10.72 -9.85 0.53
CA ILE A 85 11.85 -9.03 0.05
C ILE A 85 11.32 -7.86 -0.82
N LEU A 86 10.39 -8.12 -1.74
CA LEU A 86 9.85 -7.08 -2.62
C LEU A 86 9.02 -6.05 -1.86
N THR A 87 8.17 -6.49 -0.92
CA THR A 87 7.42 -5.55 -0.06
C THR A 87 8.34 -4.81 0.90
N GLY A 88 9.40 -5.46 1.42
CA GLY A 88 10.46 -4.82 2.20
C GLY A 88 11.23 -3.77 1.38
N ALA A 89 11.53 -4.06 0.11
CA ALA A 89 12.15 -3.08 -0.80
C ALA A 89 11.25 -1.85 -1.00
N SER A 90 9.93 -2.02 -1.12
CA SER A 90 8.97 -0.91 -1.11
C SER A 90 9.09 -0.08 0.17
N GLY A 91 9.20 -0.73 1.34
CA GLY A 91 9.39 -0.03 2.63
C GLY A 91 10.68 0.78 2.68
N VAL A 92 11.78 0.21 2.18
CA VAL A 92 13.07 0.93 2.09
C VAL A 92 12.97 2.11 1.14
N LEU A 93 12.36 1.94 -0.03
CA LEU A 93 12.13 3.03 -0.99
C LEU A 93 11.24 4.13 -0.39
N ALA A 94 10.23 3.78 0.41
CA ALA A 94 9.39 4.75 1.10
C ALA A 94 10.21 5.64 2.05
N VAL A 95 11.12 5.05 2.80
CA VAL A 95 12.04 5.81 3.66
C VAL A 95 12.99 6.68 2.83
N MET A 96 13.60 6.11 1.77
CA MET A 96 14.63 6.81 1.00
C MET A 96 14.11 7.93 0.11
N LEU A 97 12.93 7.74 -0.50
CA LEU A 97 12.39 8.68 -1.49
C LEU A 97 11.39 9.66 -0.90
N LEU A 98 10.66 9.25 0.15
CA LEU A 98 9.59 10.04 0.74
C LEU A 98 9.90 10.48 2.18
N ASP A 99 11.10 10.15 2.68
CA ASP A 99 11.55 10.44 4.05
C ASP A 99 10.55 9.95 5.13
N LEU A 100 9.90 8.82 4.85
CA LEU A 100 8.92 8.24 5.76
C LEU A 100 9.61 7.60 6.95
N THR A 101 9.49 8.24 8.09
CA THR A 101 9.99 7.75 9.37
C THR A 101 8.91 7.87 10.44
N LEU A 102 9.03 7.12 11.53
CA LEU A 102 8.16 7.26 12.69
C LEU A 102 8.92 8.04 13.78
N PRO A 103 8.80 9.39 13.83
CA PRO A 103 9.52 10.19 14.82
C PRO A 103 8.86 10.13 16.20
N ARG A 104 7.55 9.89 16.25
CA ARG A 104 6.75 9.87 17.49
C ARG A 104 5.59 8.90 17.36
N SER A 105 5.29 8.22 18.46
CA SER A 105 4.16 7.28 18.58
C SER A 105 3.00 7.85 19.40
N GLY A 106 3.24 8.89 20.19
CA GLY A 106 2.31 9.42 21.18
C GLY A 106 2.39 8.71 22.54
N TRP A 107 3.20 7.65 22.68
CA TRP A 107 3.45 6.98 23.95
C TRP A 107 4.80 7.40 24.52
N PRO A 108 4.85 8.02 25.71
CA PRO A 108 6.07 8.64 26.24
C PRO A 108 7.29 7.73 26.30
N TRP A 109 7.10 6.46 26.70
CA TRP A 109 8.20 5.50 26.78
C TRP A 109 8.75 5.10 25.40
N LEU A 110 7.86 4.94 24.40
CA LEU A 110 8.26 4.61 23.03
C LEU A 110 8.89 5.83 22.35
N ASP A 111 8.34 7.01 22.59
CA ASP A 111 8.90 8.27 22.07
C ASP A 111 10.31 8.53 22.59
N ALA A 112 10.61 8.17 23.86
CA ALA A 112 11.96 8.23 24.40
C ALA A 112 12.91 7.24 23.69
N VAL A 113 12.45 6.03 23.36
CA VAL A 113 13.23 5.05 22.61
C VAL A 113 13.47 5.53 21.17
N LEU A 114 12.45 6.06 20.49
CA LEU A 114 12.57 6.58 19.13
C LEU A 114 13.53 7.78 19.07
N ALA A 115 13.51 8.65 20.07
CA ALA A 115 14.42 9.80 20.17
C ALA A 115 15.87 9.35 20.41
N ALA A 116 16.09 8.32 21.24
CA ALA A 116 17.42 7.77 21.51
C ALA A 116 17.99 6.95 20.33
N ALA A 117 17.12 6.31 19.54
CA ALA A 117 17.50 5.43 18.45
C ALA A 117 16.55 5.62 17.24
N PRO A 118 16.72 6.67 16.41
CA PRO A 118 15.83 6.99 15.29
C PRO A 118 15.72 5.87 14.25
N TRP A 119 16.75 5.03 14.11
CA TRP A 119 16.73 3.87 13.22
C TRP A 119 15.61 2.86 13.54
N ILE A 120 15.15 2.83 14.81
CA ILE A 120 14.01 2.00 15.22
C ILE A 120 12.73 2.48 14.51
N GLY A 121 12.52 3.80 14.39
CA GLY A 121 11.41 4.38 13.66
C GLY A 121 11.42 3.98 12.18
N VAL A 122 12.60 3.99 11.56
CA VAL A 122 12.80 3.50 10.19
C VAL A 122 12.46 2.01 10.08
N ALA A 123 12.97 1.19 11.00
CA ALA A 123 12.70 -0.25 11.00
C ALA A 123 11.20 -0.55 11.14
N ILE A 124 10.49 0.18 12.00
CA ILE A 124 9.03 0.04 12.18
C ILE A 124 8.31 0.35 10.88
N VAL A 125 8.67 1.44 10.17
CA VAL A 125 8.05 1.80 8.88
C VAL A 125 8.29 0.70 7.84
N VAL A 126 9.52 0.23 7.69
CA VAL A 126 9.85 -0.85 6.74
C VAL A 126 9.07 -2.12 7.05
N LEU A 127 9.00 -2.51 8.33
CA LEU A 127 8.23 -3.68 8.77
C LEU A 127 6.72 -3.51 8.55
N ALA A 128 6.18 -2.31 8.79
CA ALA A 128 4.77 -2.02 8.56
C ALA A 128 4.42 -2.12 7.07
N VAL A 129 5.23 -1.50 6.20
CA VAL A 129 5.03 -1.56 4.74
C VAL A 129 5.21 -2.98 4.21
N ALA A 130 6.19 -3.73 4.73
CA ALA A 130 6.41 -5.11 4.34
C ALA A 130 5.30 -6.05 4.83
N GLY A 131 4.83 -5.86 6.07
CA GLY A 131 3.87 -6.76 6.73
C GLY A 131 2.42 -6.55 6.30
N LEU A 132 2.03 -5.30 6.03
CA LEU A 132 0.64 -4.96 5.73
C LEU A 132 0.05 -5.73 4.53
N PRO A 133 0.71 -5.85 3.37
CA PRO A 133 0.20 -6.63 2.24
C PRO A 133 0.03 -8.11 2.59
N HIS A 134 0.91 -8.68 3.43
CA HIS A 134 0.79 -10.07 3.87
C HIS A 134 -0.39 -10.25 4.84
N ALA A 135 -0.63 -9.28 5.73
CA ALA A 135 -1.79 -9.30 6.61
C ALA A 135 -3.09 -9.26 5.79
N PHE A 136 -3.18 -8.38 4.78
CA PHE A 136 -4.33 -8.32 3.87
C PHE A 136 -4.53 -9.62 3.09
N ASN A 137 -3.45 -10.27 2.65
CA ASN A 137 -3.54 -11.56 1.98
C ASN A 137 -4.07 -12.69 2.90
N ILE A 138 -3.78 -12.62 4.21
CA ILE A 138 -4.28 -13.60 5.18
C ILE A 138 -5.77 -13.43 5.45
N ILE A 139 -6.26 -12.19 5.55
CA ILE A 139 -7.68 -11.92 5.81
C ILE A 139 -8.57 -12.07 4.58
N ASP A 140 -7.99 -12.22 3.40
CA ASP A 140 -8.73 -12.37 2.11
C ASP A 140 -9.29 -13.79 1.94
N GLY A 141 -10.05 -14.24 2.94
CA GLY A 141 -10.70 -15.56 2.95
C GLY A 141 -12.16 -15.55 2.51
N TYR A 142 -12.79 -14.38 2.40
CA TYR A 142 -14.19 -14.21 2.01
C TYR A 142 -14.32 -13.16 0.91
N ASN A 143 -15.34 -13.32 0.05
CA ASN A 143 -15.60 -12.41 -1.07
C ASN A 143 -15.74 -10.96 -0.60
N GLY A 144 -14.82 -10.11 -1.02
CA GLY A 144 -14.83 -8.68 -0.75
C GLY A 144 -14.38 -8.27 0.65
N LEU A 145 -14.01 -9.20 1.54
CA LEU A 145 -13.61 -8.87 2.92
C LEU A 145 -12.39 -7.97 2.93
N ALA A 146 -11.32 -8.34 2.25
CA ALA A 146 -10.10 -7.52 2.19
C ALA A 146 -10.36 -6.16 1.56
N GLY A 147 -11.16 -6.11 0.48
CA GLY A 147 -11.56 -4.86 -0.18
C GLY A 147 -12.37 -3.94 0.74
N MET A 148 -13.32 -4.48 1.49
CA MET A 148 -14.12 -3.70 2.44
C MET A 148 -13.27 -3.18 3.61
N VAL A 149 -12.38 -3.99 4.15
CA VAL A 149 -11.45 -3.56 5.21
C VAL A 149 -10.54 -2.46 4.69
N ALA A 150 -9.96 -2.62 3.50
CA ALA A 150 -9.14 -1.58 2.87
C ALA A 150 -9.91 -0.27 2.70
N LEU A 151 -11.15 -0.33 2.19
CA LEU A 151 -12.00 0.85 2.01
C LEU A 151 -12.26 1.57 3.33
N ILE A 152 -12.63 0.84 4.39
CA ILE A 152 -12.88 1.43 5.71
C ILE A 152 -11.61 2.10 6.26
N VAL A 153 -10.46 1.43 6.16
CA VAL A 153 -9.18 1.97 6.63
C VAL A 153 -8.80 3.23 5.83
N CYS A 154 -8.89 3.19 4.50
CA CYS A 154 -8.58 4.35 3.66
C CYS A 154 -9.51 5.54 3.95
N LEU A 155 -10.81 5.31 4.11
CA LEU A 155 -11.76 6.37 4.46
C LEU A 155 -11.49 6.97 5.85
N ALA A 156 -11.13 6.14 6.83
CA ALA A 156 -10.75 6.61 8.16
C ALA A 156 -9.48 7.46 8.12
N LEU A 157 -8.46 7.01 7.40
CA LEU A 157 -7.20 7.76 7.22
C LEU A 157 -7.42 9.06 6.46
N ALA A 158 -8.20 9.05 5.39
CA ALA A 158 -8.57 10.24 4.65
C ALA A 158 -9.30 11.25 5.53
N HIS A 159 -10.25 10.79 6.38
CA HIS A 159 -10.94 11.64 7.33
C HIS A 159 -9.97 12.31 8.31
N VAL A 160 -9.04 11.54 8.91
CA VAL A 160 -8.01 12.09 9.80
C VAL A 160 -7.11 13.08 9.07
N ALA A 161 -6.66 12.77 7.85
CA ALA A 161 -5.84 13.65 7.04
C ALA A 161 -6.55 15.00 6.78
N LEU A 162 -7.86 14.97 6.48
CA LEU A 162 -8.65 16.20 6.33
C LEU A 162 -8.75 17.01 7.61
N GLN A 163 -8.88 16.35 8.78
CA GLN A 163 -8.93 17.05 10.06
C GLN A 163 -7.63 17.76 10.40
N VAL A 164 -6.48 17.20 10.05
CA VAL A 164 -5.17 17.85 10.24
C VAL A 164 -4.80 18.80 9.10
N GLY A 165 -5.67 18.97 8.11
CA GLY A 165 -5.49 19.90 6.99
C GLY A 165 -4.62 19.35 5.85
N ASP A 166 -4.21 18.09 5.90
CA ASP A 166 -3.42 17.45 4.83
C ASP A 166 -4.34 16.89 3.73
N ARG A 167 -4.73 17.80 2.84
CA ARG A 167 -5.59 17.45 1.69
C ARG A 167 -4.89 16.56 0.67
N ALA A 168 -3.57 16.65 0.56
CA ALA A 168 -2.80 15.84 -0.38
C ALA A 168 -2.82 14.36 0.05
N LEU A 169 -2.57 14.10 1.35
CA LEU A 169 -2.66 12.76 1.92
C LEU A 169 -4.09 12.20 1.85
N ALA A 170 -5.10 13.04 2.04
CA ALA A 170 -6.50 12.62 1.94
C ALA A 170 -6.92 12.22 0.52
N ALA A 171 -6.19 12.66 -0.51
CA ALA A 171 -6.46 12.36 -1.92
C ALA A 171 -5.65 11.18 -2.47
N LEU A 172 -4.68 10.66 -1.70
CA LEU A 172 -3.91 9.45 -2.02
C LEU A 172 -4.69 8.19 -1.68
#